data_81c3131274ee1a0de3950ff9e78779eb
#
_entry.id   81c3131274ee1a0de3950ff9e78779eb
#
_cell.length_a   1.000
_cell.length_b   1.000
_cell.length_c   1.000
_cell.angle_alpha   90.00
_cell.angle_beta   90.00
_cell.angle_gamma   90.00
#
_symmetry.space_group_name_H-M   'P 1'
#
loop_
_entity.id
_entity.type
_entity.pdbx_description
1 polymer ?
#
loop_
_entity_poly.entity_id
_entity_poly.type
_entity_poly.pdbx_seq_one_letter_code
_entity_poly.pdbx_strand_id
1 'polypeptide(L)' 'MTAVQAVLLAVSVVVLIYLGVAMFKPEWF' A
#
# COMPACT_ATOMS: atom_id res chain seq x y z
N MET A 1 -4.19 14.11 -14.06
CA MET A 1 -4.53 12.93 -13.24
C MET A 1 -5.89 12.41 -13.66
N THR A 2 -5.95 11.13 -13.90
CA THR A 2 -7.19 10.47 -14.30
C THR A 2 -7.63 9.52 -13.19
N ALA A 3 -8.83 8.98 -13.31
CA ALA A 3 -9.34 8.02 -12.34
C ALA A 3 -8.41 6.80 -12.25
N VAL A 4 -7.88 6.36 -13.38
CA VAL A 4 -6.96 5.22 -13.41
C VAL A 4 -5.70 5.54 -12.61
N GLN A 5 -5.16 6.74 -12.79
CA GLN A 5 -3.97 7.16 -12.04
C GLN A 5 -4.25 7.22 -10.54
N ALA A 6 -5.41 7.72 -10.17
CA ALA A 6 -5.78 7.81 -8.76
C ALA A 6 -5.87 6.42 -8.13
N VAL A 7 -6.45 5.46 -8.84
CA VAL A 7 -6.56 4.09 -8.35
C VAL A 7 -5.18 3.46 -8.20
N LEU A 8 -4.33 3.64 -9.20
CA LEU A 8 -2.97 3.09 -9.15
C LEU A 8 -2.19 3.68 -7.99
N LEU A 9 -2.34 4.97 -7.76
CA LEU A 9 -1.65 5.63 -6.65
C LEU A 9 -2.13 5.07 -5.31
N ALA A 10 -3.44 4.92 -5.16
CA ALA A 10 -4.01 4.38 -3.92
C ALA A 10 -3.51 2.97 -3.65
N VAL A 11 -3.49 2.11 -4.67
CA VAL A 11 -3.00 0.74 -4.53
C VAL A 11 -1.53 0.74 -4.15
N SER A 12 -0.75 1.58 -4.79
CA SER A 12 0.68 1.66 -4.50
C SER A 12 0.94 2.05 -3.06
N VAL A 13 0.19 3.03 -2.55
CA VAL A 13 0.35 3.48 -1.17
C VAL A 13 -0.01 2.37 -0.19
N VAL A 14 -1.12 1.67 -0.46
CA VAL A 14 -1.57 0.59 0.42
C VAL A 14 -0.52 -0.52 0.46
N VAL A 15 0.00 -0.90 -0.70
CA VAL A 15 1.02 -1.95 -0.78
C VAL A 15 2.29 -1.52 -0.05
N LEU A 16 2.67 -0.26 -0.21
CA LEU A 16 3.87 0.26 0.45
C LEU A 16 3.72 0.18 1.96
N ILE A 17 2.58 0.61 2.48
CA ILE A 17 2.31 0.56 3.91
C ILE A 17 2.32 -0.90 4.39
N TYR A 18 1.72 -1.78 3.62
CA TYR A 18 1.65 -3.20 3.97
C TYR A 18 3.06 -3.79 4.09
N LEU A 19 3.92 -3.52 3.12
CA LEU A 19 5.28 -4.03 3.14
C LEU A 19 6.08 -3.42 4.29
N GLY A 20 5.89 -2.13 4.55
CA GLY A 20 6.57 -1.48 5.65
C GLY A 20 6.20 -2.09 7.00
N VAL A 21 4.92 -2.33 7.21
CA VAL A 21 4.44 -2.94 8.44
C VAL A 21 4.95 -4.37 8.58
N ALA A 22 4.96 -5.10 7.48
CA ALA A 22 5.44 -6.48 7.48
C ALA A 22 6.90 -6.57 7.87
N MET A 23 7.69 -5.56 7.50
CA MET A 23 9.09 -5.55 7.88
C MET A 23 9.28 -5.22 9.36
N PHE A 24 8.41 -4.40 9.92
CA PHE A 24 8.52 -4.01 11.32
C PHE A 24 7.90 -5.04 12.24
N LYS A 25 6.64 -5.35 12.02
CA LYS A 25 5.93 -6.33 12.86
C LYS A 25 4.89 -7.07 12.03
N PRO A 26 5.24 -8.20 11.47
CA PRO A 26 4.29 -9.01 10.71
C PRO A 26 3.34 -9.75 11.64
N GLU A 27 2.69 -9.05 12.52
CA GLU A 27 1.79 -9.63 13.50
C GLU A 27 0.32 -9.42 13.15
N TRP A 28 0.05 -9.20 11.90
CA TRP A 28 -1.32 -8.94 11.50
C TRP A 28 -2.17 -10.20 11.47
N PHE A 29 -1.64 -11.26 11.85
CA PHE A 29 -2.37 -12.54 11.91
C PHE A 29 -2.55 -12.95 13.35
#